data_0d615a16688d4f6b9a9c956d3c94988f
#
_entry.id   0d615a16688d4f6b9a9c956d3c94988f
#
_cell.length_a   1.000
_cell.length_b   1.000
_cell.length_c   1.000
_cell.angle_alpha   90.00
_cell.angle_beta   90.00
_cell.angle_gamma   90.00
#
_symmetry.space_group_name_H-M   'P 1'
#
loop_
_entity.id
_entity.type
_entity.pdbx_description
1 polymer ?
#
loop_
_entity_poly.entity_id
_entity_poly.type
_entity_poly.pdbx_seq_one_letter_code
_entity_poly.pdbx_strand_id
1 'polypeptide(L)'
;MNTPVQIPFDNSFAQLPAGFYTKLPATPVKAPKLIAYNQGLAKDLGITGGSESALAEIFSGNQTPAGAEPLAQLYSVHQFGQYNPQLGDGRALLLGEALCPDGARFDIQLKGAGPTPYSRNGDGRSWLGPVLREYVVSEAMHALGVPTTRALAAVETGQPVLRETVYPGGILTRVAKSHLRVGSFQVFAARRDITALQTLF
;
A
#
# COMPACT_ATOMS: atom_id res chain seq x y z
N MET A 1 22.98 -3.78 -18.98
CA MET A 1 23.12 -3.72 -17.51
C MET A 1 21.76 -3.38 -16.94
N ASN A 2 21.26 -4.16 -15.97
CA ASN A 2 19.98 -3.86 -15.33
C ASN A 2 20.18 -2.67 -14.38
N THR A 3 19.65 -1.51 -14.73
CA THR A 3 19.62 -0.35 -13.84
C THR A 3 18.71 -0.68 -12.65
N PRO A 4 19.13 -0.49 -11.40
CA PRO A 4 18.26 -0.75 -10.25
C PRO A 4 17.02 0.16 -10.28
N VAL A 5 15.92 -0.31 -9.72
CA VAL A 5 14.71 0.51 -9.55
C VAL A 5 15.01 1.62 -8.55
N GLN A 6 14.71 2.85 -8.94
CA GLN A 6 14.83 4.02 -8.08
C GLN A 6 13.46 4.65 -7.89
N ILE A 7 13.07 4.87 -6.64
CA ILE A 7 11.85 5.56 -6.25
C ILE A 7 12.28 6.74 -5.37
N PRO A 8 11.86 7.97 -5.68
CA PRO A 8 12.30 9.16 -4.94
C PRO A 8 11.54 9.28 -3.61
N PHE A 9 11.84 8.37 -2.66
CA PHE A 9 11.18 8.38 -1.36
C PHE A 9 11.61 9.56 -0.50
N ASP A 10 10.60 10.18 0.14
CA ASP A 10 10.72 11.20 1.16
C ASP A 10 9.59 11.00 2.18
N ASN A 11 9.87 10.21 3.22
CA ASN A 11 8.88 9.59 4.10
C ASN A 11 8.52 10.51 5.28
N SER A 12 7.51 11.38 5.14
CA SER A 12 7.05 12.24 6.22
C SER A 12 6.22 11.49 7.26
N PHE A 13 5.36 10.56 6.84
CA PHE A 13 4.52 9.78 7.75
C PHE A 13 5.35 8.89 8.69
N ALA A 14 6.47 8.34 8.21
CA ALA A 14 7.37 7.53 9.03
C ALA A 14 8.13 8.31 10.10
N GLN A 15 8.08 9.64 10.08
CA GLN A 15 8.65 10.54 11.09
C GLN A 15 7.66 10.83 12.23
N LEU A 16 6.39 10.45 12.10
CA LEU A 16 5.40 10.60 13.17
C LEU A 16 5.80 9.76 14.39
N PRO A 17 5.36 10.15 15.60
CA PRO A 17 5.63 9.37 16.82
C PRO A 17 5.13 7.93 16.74
N ALA A 18 5.76 7.03 17.50
CA ALA A 18 5.25 5.69 17.70
C ALA A 18 3.80 5.71 18.20
N GLY A 19 2.94 4.88 17.63
CA GLY A 19 1.51 4.86 17.94
C GLY A 19 0.62 5.23 16.74
N PHE A 20 1.18 5.86 15.71
CA PHE A 20 0.47 6.11 14.44
C PHE A 20 0.57 4.92 13.48
N TYR A 21 1.59 4.11 13.62
CA TYR A 21 1.91 2.97 12.74
C TYR A 21 2.72 1.89 13.46
N THR A 22 2.89 0.79 12.78
CA THR A 22 3.89 -0.24 13.12
C THR A 22 4.82 -0.43 11.94
N LYS A 23 6.14 -0.25 12.12
CA LYS A 23 7.15 -0.56 11.09
C LYS A 23 7.32 -2.07 10.99
N LEU A 24 7.19 -2.61 9.79
CA LEU A 24 7.40 -4.02 9.49
C LEU A 24 7.64 -4.23 8.00
N PRO A 25 8.42 -5.24 7.58
CA PRO A 25 8.53 -5.61 6.18
C PRO A 25 7.27 -6.34 5.69
N ALA A 26 7.10 -6.41 4.37
CA ALA A 26 6.13 -7.31 3.77
C ALA A 26 6.51 -8.77 4.04
N THR A 27 5.51 -9.66 4.05
CA THR A 27 5.78 -11.09 4.11
C THR A 27 6.12 -11.61 2.71
N PRO A 28 7.29 -12.18 2.49
CA PRO A 28 7.74 -12.63 1.17
C PRO A 28 6.77 -13.61 0.50
N VAL A 29 6.77 -13.62 -0.82
CA VAL A 29 6.01 -14.54 -1.67
C VAL A 29 6.95 -15.40 -2.51
N LYS A 30 6.46 -16.57 -2.99
CA LYS A 30 7.35 -17.59 -3.56
C LYS A 30 7.87 -17.28 -4.96
N ALA A 31 6.99 -16.77 -5.83
CA ALA A 31 7.30 -16.58 -7.25
C ALA A 31 6.53 -15.38 -7.80
N PRO A 32 6.97 -14.16 -7.46
CA PRO A 32 6.30 -12.95 -7.91
C PRO A 32 6.41 -12.82 -9.43
N LYS A 33 5.27 -12.55 -10.07
CA LYS A 33 5.19 -12.29 -11.50
C LYS A 33 4.43 -10.99 -11.73
N LEU A 34 5.05 -10.05 -12.43
CA LEU A 34 4.40 -8.79 -12.81
C LEU A 34 3.30 -9.07 -13.83
N ILE A 35 2.06 -8.68 -13.51
CA ILE A 35 0.91 -8.84 -14.39
C ILE A 35 0.63 -7.54 -15.13
N ALA A 36 0.73 -6.41 -14.42
CA ALA A 36 0.54 -5.09 -14.99
C ALA A 36 1.44 -4.07 -14.29
N TYR A 37 1.91 -3.11 -15.07
CA TYR A 37 2.69 -1.97 -14.58
C TYR A 37 2.28 -0.70 -15.31
N ASN A 38 1.87 0.32 -14.57
CA ASN A 38 1.45 1.60 -15.11
C ASN A 38 2.67 2.50 -15.35
N GLN A 39 3.25 2.38 -16.53
CA GLN A 39 4.45 3.16 -16.92
C GLN A 39 4.21 4.68 -16.90
N GLY A 40 3.01 5.13 -17.27
CA GLY A 40 2.64 6.55 -17.21
C GLY A 40 2.69 7.08 -15.79
N LEU A 41 2.00 6.41 -14.87
CA LEU A 41 2.01 6.77 -13.46
C LEU A 41 3.40 6.66 -12.84
N ALA A 42 4.18 5.63 -13.21
CA ALA A 42 5.56 5.49 -12.74
C ALA A 42 6.44 6.69 -13.14
N LYS A 43 6.29 7.16 -14.38
CA LYS A 43 6.97 8.36 -14.88
C LYS A 43 6.56 9.61 -14.10
N ASP A 44 5.27 9.78 -13.83
CA ASP A 44 4.75 10.93 -13.08
C ASP A 44 5.29 10.92 -11.64
N LEU A 45 5.47 9.73 -11.04
CA LEU A 45 6.07 9.53 -9.71
C LEU A 45 7.61 9.67 -9.70
N GLY A 46 8.26 9.82 -10.84
CA GLY A 46 9.73 9.86 -10.94
C GLY A 46 10.40 8.50 -10.73
N ILE A 47 9.68 7.39 -10.88
CA ILE A 47 10.23 6.04 -10.76
C ILE A 47 11.04 5.71 -12.02
N THR A 48 12.28 5.24 -11.85
CA THR A 48 13.18 4.92 -12.94
C THR A 48 13.83 3.54 -12.77
N GLY A 49 14.32 2.99 -13.88
CA GLY A 49 15.05 1.72 -13.89
C GLY A 49 14.18 0.48 -13.69
N GLY A 50 14.85 -0.64 -13.48
CA GLY A 50 14.26 -1.95 -13.20
C GLY A 50 13.87 -2.77 -14.44
N SER A 51 14.20 -4.05 -14.38
CA SER A 51 13.61 -5.06 -15.24
C SER A 51 12.22 -5.46 -14.72
N GLU A 52 11.43 -6.13 -15.53
CA GLU A 52 10.15 -6.71 -15.12
C GLU A 52 10.28 -7.57 -13.86
N SER A 53 11.34 -8.39 -13.79
CA SER A 53 11.63 -9.21 -12.61
C SER A 53 11.94 -8.36 -11.37
N ALA A 54 12.74 -7.30 -11.49
CA ALA A 54 13.05 -6.42 -10.37
C ALA A 54 11.81 -5.66 -9.87
N LEU A 55 10.94 -5.21 -10.79
CA LEU A 55 9.66 -4.59 -10.44
C LEU A 55 8.73 -5.59 -9.73
N ALA A 56 8.70 -6.85 -10.19
CA ALA A 56 7.92 -7.90 -9.54
C ALA A 56 8.40 -8.14 -8.09
N GLU A 57 9.71 -8.22 -7.85
CA GLU A 57 10.28 -8.40 -6.51
C GLU A 57 9.96 -7.21 -5.57
N ILE A 58 10.04 -5.98 -6.07
CA ILE A 58 9.73 -4.79 -5.27
C ILE A 58 8.24 -4.69 -4.97
N PHE A 59 7.39 -4.81 -6.00
CA PHE A 59 5.95 -4.62 -5.84
C PHE A 59 5.20 -5.86 -5.30
N SER A 60 5.92 -6.96 -5.10
CA SER A 60 5.47 -8.06 -4.24
C SER A 60 5.86 -7.85 -2.76
N GLY A 61 6.80 -6.96 -2.47
CA GLY A 61 7.37 -6.75 -1.15
C GLY A 61 8.51 -7.72 -0.79
N ASN A 62 8.96 -8.55 -1.72
CA ASN A 62 10.12 -9.44 -1.51
C ASN A 62 11.42 -8.64 -1.36
N GLN A 63 11.52 -7.53 -2.08
CA GLN A 63 12.63 -6.61 -2.00
C GLN A 63 12.15 -5.24 -1.56
N THR A 64 12.72 -4.72 -0.48
CA THR A 64 12.51 -3.33 -0.05
C THR A 64 13.41 -2.41 -0.88
N PRO A 65 12.85 -1.48 -1.66
CA PRO A 65 13.66 -0.55 -2.43
C PRO A 65 14.39 0.46 -1.53
N ALA A 66 15.50 1.00 -2.02
CA ALA A 66 16.28 1.99 -1.28
C ALA A 66 15.42 3.21 -0.90
N GLY A 67 15.55 3.66 0.34
CA GLY A 67 14.80 4.80 0.88
C GLY A 67 13.37 4.46 1.36
N ALA A 68 12.85 3.26 1.11
CA ALA A 68 11.56 2.86 1.63
C ALA A 68 11.59 2.63 3.15
N GLU A 69 10.50 2.99 3.83
CA GLU A 69 10.27 2.71 5.25
C GLU A 69 8.91 2.00 5.43
N PRO A 70 8.86 0.67 5.17
CA PRO A 70 7.60 -0.05 5.18
C PRO A 70 6.92 -0.05 6.54
N LEU A 71 5.62 0.29 6.55
CA LEU A 71 4.84 0.39 7.77
C LEU A 71 3.35 0.11 7.52
N ALA A 72 2.65 -0.36 8.57
CA ALA A 72 1.20 -0.48 8.61
C ALA A 72 0.62 0.67 9.44
N GLN A 73 -0.33 1.41 8.87
CA GLN A 73 -0.96 2.56 9.51
C GLN A 73 -2.03 2.12 10.51
N LEU A 74 -2.13 2.84 11.64
CA LEU A 74 -3.21 2.69 12.60
C LEU A 74 -4.37 3.62 12.24
N TYR A 75 -5.59 3.09 12.24
CA TYR A 75 -6.84 3.85 12.14
C TYR A 75 -8.01 3.05 12.72
N SER A 76 -9.08 3.74 13.09
CA SER A 76 -10.38 3.15 13.40
C SER A 76 -11.27 3.12 12.17
N VAL A 77 -12.37 2.38 12.22
CA VAL A 77 -13.34 2.32 11.11
C VAL A 77 -14.73 1.97 11.60
N HIS A 78 -15.75 2.46 10.89
CA HIS A 78 -17.10 1.95 10.97
C HIS A 78 -17.30 0.88 9.90
N GLN A 79 -17.55 -0.34 10.31
CA GLN A 79 -17.73 -1.48 9.42
C GLN A 79 -18.84 -2.39 9.94
N PHE A 80 -19.73 -2.83 9.04
CA PHE A 80 -20.89 -3.67 9.38
C PHE A 80 -21.79 -3.07 10.47
N GLY A 81 -22.00 -1.76 10.43
CA GLY A 81 -22.81 -1.04 11.40
C GLY A 81 -22.18 -0.84 12.78
N GLN A 82 -20.92 -1.23 12.96
CA GLN A 82 -20.21 -1.13 14.23
C GLN A 82 -18.94 -0.30 14.13
N TYR A 83 -18.60 0.41 15.18
CA TYR A 83 -17.33 1.10 15.33
C TYR A 83 -16.26 0.11 15.78
N ASN A 84 -15.17 0.01 15.00
CA ASN A 84 -13.97 -0.73 15.36
C ASN A 84 -12.89 0.27 15.77
N PRO A 85 -12.53 0.35 17.05
CA PRO A 85 -11.62 1.37 17.56
C PRO A 85 -10.18 1.19 17.11
N GLN A 86 -9.80 -0.01 16.63
CA GLN A 86 -8.43 -0.29 16.17
C GLN A 86 -8.47 -1.31 15.04
N LEU A 87 -8.60 -0.84 13.80
CA LEU A 87 -8.52 -1.68 12.61
C LEU A 87 -7.14 -1.65 11.98
N GLY A 88 -6.69 -0.49 11.51
CA GLY A 88 -5.40 -0.32 10.84
C GLY A 88 -5.29 -1.06 9.49
N ASP A 89 -4.11 -1.05 8.93
CA ASP A 89 -3.75 -1.72 7.67
C ASP A 89 -3.56 -3.23 7.88
N GLY A 90 -4.65 -3.99 7.99
CA GLY A 90 -4.64 -5.43 8.26
C GLY A 90 -4.14 -6.31 7.11
N ARG A 91 -3.94 -5.77 5.92
CA ARG A 91 -3.36 -6.45 4.73
C ARG A 91 -2.69 -5.48 3.77
N ALA A 92 -2.42 -4.28 4.21
CA ALA A 92 -1.76 -3.27 3.43
C ALA A 92 -0.50 -2.79 4.14
N LEU A 93 0.44 -2.27 3.37
CA LEU A 93 1.72 -1.82 3.85
C LEU A 93 2.14 -0.60 3.04
N LEU A 94 2.24 0.55 3.68
CA LEU A 94 2.83 1.73 3.06
C LEU A 94 4.32 1.45 2.85
N LEU A 95 4.80 1.46 1.61
CA LEU A 95 6.24 1.37 1.31
C LEU A 95 6.96 2.67 1.65
N GLY A 96 6.29 3.77 1.40
CA GLY A 96 6.79 5.11 1.61
C GLY A 96 6.03 6.14 0.80
N GLU A 97 6.49 7.37 0.88
CA GLU A 97 5.96 8.52 0.16
C GLU A 97 6.98 8.96 -0.90
N ALA A 98 6.56 9.02 -2.16
CA ALA A 98 7.38 9.53 -3.25
C ALA A 98 7.19 11.03 -3.40
N LEU A 99 8.31 11.77 -3.50
CA LEU A 99 8.31 13.17 -3.89
C LEU A 99 8.50 13.27 -5.39
N CYS A 100 7.43 13.62 -6.10
CA CYS A 100 7.41 13.66 -7.56
C CYS A 100 8.25 14.82 -8.12
N PRO A 101 8.63 14.77 -9.40
CA PRO A 101 9.40 15.85 -10.05
C PRO A 101 8.71 17.22 -10.04
N ASP A 102 7.38 17.25 -9.95
CA ASP A 102 6.57 18.48 -9.82
C ASP A 102 6.41 18.98 -8.38
N GLY A 103 7.04 18.31 -7.41
CA GLY A 103 6.97 18.62 -5.99
C GLY A 103 5.74 18.02 -5.27
N ALA A 104 4.86 17.31 -5.98
CA ALA A 104 3.74 16.62 -5.34
C ALA A 104 4.22 15.38 -4.57
N ARG A 105 3.57 15.06 -3.46
CA ARG A 105 3.84 13.87 -2.63
C ARG A 105 2.74 12.86 -2.82
N PHE A 106 3.14 11.59 -2.98
CA PHE A 106 2.20 10.48 -3.10
C PHE A 106 2.64 9.27 -2.27
N ASP A 107 1.69 8.68 -1.58
CA ASP A 107 1.84 7.40 -0.90
C ASP A 107 1.90 6.26 -1.90
N ILE A 108 2.85 5.33 -1.71
CA ILE A 108 2.94 4.06 -2.43
C ILE A 108 2.67 2.94 -1.43
N GLN A 109 1.58 2.21 -1.62
CA GLN A 109 1.11 1.20 -0.66
C GLN A 109 0.89 -0.14 -1.34
N LEU A 110 1.42 -1.23 -0.76
CA LEU A 110 1.13 -2.61 -1.16
C LEU A 110 -0.15 -3.09 -0.47
N LYS A 111 -1.05 -3.72 -1.22
CA LYS A 111 -2.28 -4.36 -0.69
C LYS A 111 -2.26 -5.85 -0.99
N GLY A 112 -2.30 -6.66 0.06
CA GLY A 112 -2.14 -8.12 0.00
C GLY A 112 -0.73 -8.58 0.39
N ALA A 113 0.07 -7.70 1.00
CA ALA A 113 1.49 -7.91 1.29
C ALA A 113 1.77 -8.82 2.51
N GLY A 114 0.75 -9.40 3.10
CA GLY A 114 0.85 -10.31 4.24
C GLY A 114 0.26 -9.73 5.53
N PRO A 115 0.31 -10.51 6.62
CA PRO A 115 -0.27 -10.12 7.89
C PRO A 115 0.49 -8.95 8.53
N THR A 116 -0.24 -8.13 9.28
CA THR A 116 0.25 -7.03 10.11
C THR A 116 -0.33 -7.20 11.52
N PRO A 117 0.09 -6.42 12.51
CA PRO A 117 -0.55 -6.41 13.84
C PRO A 117 -2.06 -6.09 13.80
N TYR A 118 -2.56 -5.57 12.69
CA TYR A 118 -3.96 -5.18 12.50
C TYR A 118 -4.79 -6.21 11.72
N SER A 119 -4.24 -7.38 11.40
CA SER A 119 -4.90 -8.40 10.55
C SER A 119 -6.03 -9.17 11.23
N ARG A 120 -6.18 -9.09 12.55
CA ARG A 120 -7.24 -9.77 13.32
C ARG A 120 -7.33 -11.27 12.98
N ASN A 121 -6.20 -11.97 13.01
CA ASN A 121 -6.03 -13.38 12.63
C ASN A 121 -6.23 -13.69 11.13
N GLY A 122 -6.38 -12.68 10.29
CA GLY A 122 -6.39 -12.85 8.83
C GLY A 122 -4.98 -13.08 8.27
N ASP A 123 -4.90 -13.70 7.10
CA ASP A 123 -3.64 -14.00 6.41
C ASP A 123 -2.96 -12.76 5.79
N GLY A 124 -3.62 -11.61 5.81
CA GLY A 124 -3.11 -10.38 5.18
C GLY A 124 -2.94 -10.45 3.67
N ARG A 125 -3.43 -11.51 3.02
CA ARG A 125 -3.31 -11.76 1.58
C ARG A 125 -4.53 -11.29 0.80
N SER A 126 -4.33 -11.07 -0.48
CA SER A 126 -5.39 -10.86 -1.48
C SER A 126 -5.28 -11.93 -2.57
N TRP A 127 -6.41 -12.36 -3.12
CA TRP A 127 -6.38 -13.16 -4.32
C TRP A 127 -6.44 -12.28 -5.58
N LEU A 128 -6.04 -12.83 -6.72
CA LEU A 128 -5.75 -12.07 -7.93
C LEU A 128 -6.99 -11.37 -8.52
N GLY A 129 -8.18 -11.95 -8.40
CA GLY A 129 -9.41 -11.36 -8.94
C GLY A 129 -9.70 -9.94 -8.42
N PRO A 130 -9.81 -9.70 -7.10
CA PRO A 130 -9.96 -8.36 -6.54
C PRO A 130 -8.80 -7.41 -6.88
N VAL A 131 -7.57 -7.91 -6.99
CA VAL A 131 -6.40 -7.13 -7.38
C VAL A 131 -6.58 -6.56 -8.79
N LEU A 132 -6.92 -7.42 -9.75
CA LEU A 132 -7.13 -7.00 -11.14
C LEU A 132 -8.35 -6.08 -11.27
N ARG A 133 -9.44 -6.39 -10.57
CA ARG A 133 -10.64 -5.53 -10.56
C ARG A 133 -10.32 -4.14 -10.04
N GLU A 134 -9.61 -4.03 -8.92
CA GLU A 134 -9.25 -2.73 -8.35
C GLU A 134 -8.30 -1.96 -9.28
N TYR A 135 -7.33 -2.66 -9.91
CA TYR A 135 -6.43 -2.05 -10.90
C TYR A 135 -7.21 -1.43 -12.06
N VAL A 136 -8.06 -2.21 -12.72
CA VAL A 136 -8.80 -1.77 -13.91
C VAL A 136 -9.79 -0.65 -13.55
N VAL A 137 -10.56 -0.83 -12.46
CA VAL A 137 -11.61 0.12 -12.09
C VAL A 137 -11.02 1.45 -11.62
N SER A 138 -9.95 1.45 -10.82
CA SER A 138 -9.33 2.69 -10.35
C SER A 138 -8.73 3.51 -11.50
N GLU A 139 -8.08 2.87 -12.45
CA GLU A 139 -7.53 3.55 -13.63
C GLU A 139 -8.64 4.04 -14.58
N ALA A 140 -9.72 3.28 -14.75
CA ALA A 140 -10.89 3.72 -15.51
C ALA A 140 -11.57 4.94 -14.86
N MET A 141 -11.74 4.94 -13.54
CA MET A 141 -12.28 6.10 -12.81
C MET A 141 -11.40 7.33 -12.98
N HIS A 142 -10.08 7.16 -12.87
CA HIS A 142 -9.15 8.25 -13.11
C HIS A 142 -9.27 8.82 -14.52
N ALA A 143 -9.35 7.95 -15.54
CA ALA A 143 -9.51 8.36 -16.94
C ALA A 143 -10.82 9.11 -17.19
N LEU A 144 -11.86 8.84 -16.41
CA LEU A 144 -13.15 9.54 -16.42
C LEU A 144 -13.15 10.84 -15.58
N GLY A 145 -12.01 11.24 -15.00
CA GLY A 145 -11.89 12.44 -14.17
C GLY A 145 -12.45 12.31 -12.76
N VAL A 146 -12.74 11.08 -12.29
CA VAL A 146 -13.19 10.83 -10.92
C VAL A 146 -11.98 10.77 -9.99
N PRO A 147 -11.90 11.59 -8.93
CA PRO A 147 -10.84 11.51 -7.93
C PRO A 147 -10.82 10.13 -7.27
N THR A 148 -9.71 9.43 -7.37
CA THR A 148 -9.57 8.05 -6.86
C THR A 148 -8.11 7.73 -6.55
N THR A 149 -7.86 6.66 -5.80
CA THR A 149 -6.54 6.05 -5.74
C THR A 149 -6.16 5.49 -7.10
N ARG A 150 -4.87 5.55 -7.43
CA ARG A 150 -4.32 5.03 -8.67
C ARG A 150 -3.73 3.63 -8.45
N ALA A 151 -3.59 2.87 -9.52
CA ALA A 151 -2.94 1.56 -9.52
C ALA A 151 -1.62 1.62 -10.28
N LEU A 152 -0.51 1.31 -9.59
CA LEU A 152 0.83 1.32 -10.18
C LEU A 152 1.23 -0.05 -10.71
N ALA A 153 1.05 -1.10 -9.91
CA ALA A 153 1.42 -2.46 -10.28
C ALA A 153 0.42 -3.50 -9.77
N ALA A 154 0.26 -4.58 -10.51
CA ALA A 154 -0.41 -5.81 -10.09
C ALA A 154 0.58 -6.97 -10.24
N VAL A 155 0.78 -7.72 -9.16
CA VAL A 155 1.72 -8.85 -9.10
C VAL A 155 0.98 -10.11 -8.68
N GLU A 156 1.18 -11.22 -9.40
CA GLU A 156 0.81 -12.57 -8.96
C GLU A 156 1.89 -13.09 -8.00
N THR A 157 1.49 -13.77 -6.92
CA THR A 157 2.43 -14.15 -5.85
C THR A 157 3.07 -15.53 -6.04
N GLY A 158 2.56 -16.34 -6.95
CA GLY A 158 2.94 -17.76 -7.08
C GLY A 158 2.52 -18.61 -5.87
N GLN A 159 1.61 -18.11 -5.04
CA GLN A 159 1.07 -18.78 -3.85
C GLN A 159 -0.45 -18.81 -3.90
N PRO A 160 -1.08 -19.90 -3.46
CA PRO A 160 -2.52 -19.97 -3.32
C PRO A 160 -3.01 -19.14 -2.13
N VAL A 161 -4.20 -18.59 -2.25
CA VAL A 161 -4.95 -17.92 -1.18
C VAL A 161 -6.27 -18.66 -0.98
N LEU A 162 -6.48 -19.19 0.23
CA LEU A 162 -7.70 -19.90 0.58
C LEU A 162 -8.80 -18.91 0.98
N ARG A 163 -9.96 -19.02 0.33
CA ARG A 163 -11.22 -18.34 0.65
C ARG A 163 -12.33 -19.40 0.61
N GLU A 164 -13.40 -19.20 -0.15
CA GLU A 164 -14.40 -20.24 -0.37
C GLU A 164 -13.82 -21.44 -1.12
N THR A 165 -12.79 -21.16 -1.93
CA THR A 165 -11.96 -22.14 -2.65
C THR A 165 -10.52 -21.61 -2.72
N VAL A 166 -9.66 -22.33 -3.42
CA VAL A 166 -8.25 -21.94 -3.63
C VAL A 166 -8.16 -21.04 -4.85
N TYR A 167 -7.61 -19.84 -4.66
CA TYR A 167 -7.39 -18.84 -5.71
C TYR A 167 -5.90 -18.48 -5.84
N PRO A 168 -5.42 -18.07 -7.03
CA PRO A 168 -4.09 -17.49 -7.16
C PRO A 168 -3.99 -16.20 -6.33
N GLY A 169 -2.90 -16.05 -5.59
CA GLY A 169 -2.64 -14.86 -4.80
C GLY A 169 -2.16 -13.69 -5.63
N GLY A 170 -2.48 -12.47 -5.22
CA GLY A 170 -2.07 -11.25 -5.88
C GLY A 170 -1.79 -10.11 -4.91
N ILE A 171 -0.97 -9.17 -5.33
CA ILE A 171 -0.66 -7.93 -4.61
C ILE A 171 -0.90 -6.76 -5.55
N LEU A 172 -1.61 -5.75 -5.05
CA LEU A 172 -1.82 -4.48 -5.75
C LEU A 172 -0.93 -3.40 -5.14
N THR A 173 -0.21 -2.67 -5.97
CA THR A 173 0.44 -1.42 -5.56
C THR A 173 -0.49 -0.25 -5.84
N ARG A 174 -0.96 0.40 -4.77
CA ARG A 174 -1.81 1.58 -4.82
C ARG A 174 -1.01 2.84 -4.65
N VAL A 175 -1.48 3.92 -5.27
CA VAL A 175 -0.91 5.26 -5.16
C VAL A 175 -2.01 6.25 -4.83
N ALA A 176 -1.79 7.11 -3.87
CA ALA A 176 -2.71 8.19 -3.50
C ALA A 176 -1.93 9.40 -2.98
N LYS A 177 -2.54 10.59 -3.01
CA LYS A 177 -1.97 11.77 -2.33
C LYS A 177 -1.74 11.53 -0.84
N SER A 178 -2.61 10.72 -0.23
CA SER A 178 -2.45 10.20 1.12
C SER A 178 -3.34 8.98 1.32
N HIS A 179 -2.87 8.01 2.11
CA HIS A 179 -3.69 6.91 2.64
C HIS A 179 -4.21 7.20 4.06
N LEU A 180 -4.00 8.40 4.59
CA LEU A 180 -4.68 8.84 5.80
C LEU A 180 -6.19 8.73 5.62
N ARG A 181 -6.86 8.30 6.68
CA ARG A 181 -8.31 8.08 6.70
C ARG A 181 -8.95 8.95 7.76
N VAL A 182 -10.24 9.21 7.64
CA VAL A 182 -11.03 9.77 8.74
C VAL A 182 -10.80 8.98 10.03
N GLY A 183 -10.68 7.66 9.93
CA GLY A 183 -10.36 6.78 11.05
C GLY A 183 -9.00 7.01 11.70
N SER A 184 -8.03 7.58 11.00
CA SER A 184 -6.73 7.99 11.59
C SER A 184 -6.92 9.10 12.62
N PHE A 185 -7.85 10.02 12.40
CA PHE A 185 -8.21 11.05 13.38
C PHE A 185 -9.15 10.50 14.46
N GLN A 186 -10.11 9.65 14.07
CA GLN A 186 -11.09 9.09 15.01
C GLN A 186 -10.45 8.21 16.09
N VAL A 187 -9.39 7.46 15.77
CA VAL A 187 -8.71 6.62 16.77
C VAL A 187 -8.11 7.45 17.90
N PHE A 188 -7.50 8.60 17.58
CA PHE A 188 -6.92 9.49 18.58
C PHE A 188 -7.97 10.35 19.28
N ALA A 189 -9.01 10.76 18.55
CA ALA A 189 -10.17 11.44 19.15
C ALA A 189 -10.87 10.57 20.22
N ALA A 190 -11.09 9.29 19.91
CA ALA A 190 -11.67 8.32 20.87
C ALA A 190 -10.78 8.11 22.10
N ARG A 191 -9.46 8.20 21.93
CA ARG A 191 -8.46 8.12 23.02
C ARG A 191 -8.28 9.44 23.78
N ARG A 192 -8.92 10.54 23.32
CA ARG A 192 -8.72 11.92 23.82
C ARG A 192 -7.26 12.39 23.76
N ASP A 193 -6.51 11.87 22.78
CA ASP A 193 -5.11 12.23 22.54
C ASP A 193 -5.04 13.47 21.63
N ILE A 194 -5.14 14.64 22.27
CA ILE A 194 -5.12 15.95 21.58
C ILE A 194 -3.77 16.20 20.90
N THR A 195 -2.67 15.77 21.53
CA THR A 195 -1.32 15.93 20.98
C THR A 195 -1.17 15.16 19.67
N ALA A 196 -1.62 13.92 19.62
CA ALA A 196 -1.60 13.12 18.39
C ALA A 196 -2.49 13.74 17.30
N LEU A 197 -3.67 14.25 17.66
CA LEU A 197 -4.54 14.94 16.69
C LEU A 197 -3.88 16.20 16.11
N GLN A 198 -3.22 17.01 16.94
CA GLN A 198 -2.47 18.18 16.46
C GLN A 198 -1.29 17.81 15.56
N THR A 199 -0.67 16.67 15.82
CA THR A 199 0.44 16.16 14.98
C THR A 199 -0.03 15.69 13.60
N LEU A 200 -1.27 15.17 13.51
CA LEU A 200 -1.86 14.75 12.22
C LEU A 200 -2.39 15.91 11.38
N PHE A 201 -2.65 17.08 12.00
CA PHE A 201 -3.23 18.25 11.36
C PHE A 201 -2.15 19.17 10.81
#